data_81375958223ec46a48427116e857367d
#
_entry.id   81375958223ec46a48427116e857367d
#
_cell.length_a   1.000
_cell.length_b   1.000
_cell.length_c   1.000
_cell.angle_alpha   90.00
_cell.angle_beta   90.00
_cell.angle_gamma   90.00
#
_symmetry.space_group_name_H-M   'P 1'
#
loop_
_entity.id
_entity.type
_entity.pdbx_description
1 polymer ?
#
loop_
_entity_poly.entity_id
_entity_poly.type
_entity_poly.pdbx_seq_one_letter_code
_entity_poly.pdbx_strand_id
1 'polypeptide(L)'
;MGMRVDIVTLFPEMCQQVLDASILGRAAKRGYIETHCHQIRDYTLNKQKQTDDYPYGGGCGMVLYAQPIADCLRAVQQEVAAQGRPAPHIVFLTAGGQRYTEEHARRLAQYDNLTLVCGHYEGIDERVIDAFADEEISIGDYILTGGELASLVVADSVLRLKPGVLAEQKGYEEESYLSLIHISEPTRH
;
A
#
# COMPACT_ATOMS: atom_id res chain seq x y z
N MET A 1 7.94 -10.02 -16.05
CA MET A 1 6.66 -10.00 -15.34
C MET A 1 6.38 -8.56 -14.91
N GLY A 2 5.11 -8.12 -14.93
CA GLY A 2 4.74 -6.80 -14.43
C GLY A 2 4.93 -6.70 -12.91
N MET A 3 4.98 -5.47 -12.37
CA MET A 3 5.00 -5.24 -10.92
C MET A 3 3.72 -5.80 -10.29
N ARG A 4 3.86 -6.52 -9.18
CA ARG A 4 2.73 -7.00 -8.38
C ARG A 4 2.53 -6.10 -7.16
N VAL A 5 1.28 -5.72 -6.90
CA VAL A 5 0.87 -4.98 -5.69
C VAL A 5 -0.23 -5.78 -4.99
N ASP A 6 0.02 -6.10 -3.73
CA ASP A 6 -0.92 -6.75 -2.83
C ASP A 6 -1.42 -5.74 -1.79
N ILE A 7 -2.73 -5.64 -1.60
CA ILE A 7 -3.33 -4.80 -0.55
C ILE A 7 -3.98 -5.71 0.49
N VAL A 8 -3.46 -5.65 1.72
CA VAL A 8 -3.98 -6.37 2.89
C VAL A 8 -4.94 -5.45 3.64
N THR A 9 -6.22 -5.78 3.68
CA THR A 9 -7.29 -4.87 4.11
C THR A 9 -8.50 -5.61 4.72
N LEU A 10 -9.35 -4.88 5.44
CA LEU A 10 -10.68 -5.34 5.85
C LEU A 10 -11.76 -5.16 4.77
N PHE A 11 -11.48 -4.36 3.73
CA PHE A 11 -12.44 -3.96 2.69
C PHE A 11 -11.86 -4.13 1.28
N PRO A 12 -11.52 -5.37 0.88
CA PRO A 12 -10.90 -5.64 -0.42
C PRO A 12 -11.73 -5.16 -1.61
N GLU A 13 -13.06 -5.22 -1.52
CA GLU A 13 -13.96 -4.76 -2.57
C GLU A 13 -13.84 -3.25 -2.84
N MET A 14 -13.57 -2.44 -1.82
CA MET A 14 -13.33 -1.00 -1.97
C MET A 14 -12.06 -0.73 -2.79
N CYS A 15 -10.99 -1.45 -2.50
CA CYS A 15 -9.72 -1.31 -3.20
C CYS A 15 -9.82 -1.86 -4.63
N GLN A 16 -10.41 -3.04 -4.79
CA GLN A 16 -10.51 -3.73 -6.08
C GLN A 16 -11.27 -2.90 -7.11
N GLN A 17 -12.37 -2.23 -6.72
CA GLN A 17 -13.13 -1.37 -7.64
C GLN A 17 -12.29 -0.26 -8.26
N VAL A 18 -11.38 0.34 -7.47
CA VAL A 18 -10.48 1.40 -7.95
C VAL A 18 -9.37 0.82 -8.83
N LEU A 19 -8.76 -0.29 -8.41
CA LEU A 19 -7.66 -0.93 -9.13
C LEU A 19 -8.10 -1.51 -10.49
N ASP A 20 -9.35 -1.97 -10.60
CA ASP A 20 -9.91 -2.50 -11.84
C ASP A 20 -10.40 -1.40 -12.81
N ALA A 21 -10.44 -0.16 -12.36
CA ALA A 21 -10.95 0.96 -13.12
C ALA A 21 -9.87 1.64 -13.98
N SER A 22 -10.33 2.33 -15.02
CA SER A 22 -9.57 3.31 -15.82
C SER A 22 -8.18 2.82 -16.27
N ILE A 23 -7.13 3.55 -15.95
CA ILE A 23 -5.74 3.32 -16.39
C ILE A 23 -5.18 2.05 -15.77
N LEU A 24 -5.30 1.89 -14.45
CA LEU A 24 -4.79 0.72 -13.73
C LEU A 24 -5.46 -0.57 -14.21
N GLY A 25 -6.78 -0.59 -14.34
CA GLY A 25 -7.51 -1.77 -14.83
C GLY A 25 -7.15 -2.14 -16.27
N ARG A 26 -6.88 -1.17 -17.15
CA ARG A 26 -6.37 -1.45 -18.50
C ARG A 26 -4.95 -1.99 -18.48
N ALA A 27 -4.09 -1.45 -17.61
CA ALA A 27 -2.71 -1.91 -17.47
C ALA A 27 -2.64 -3.34 -16.93
N ALA A 28 -3.47 -3.69 -15.94
CA ALA A 28 -3.60 -5.04 -15.42
C ALA A 28 -4.06 -6.04 -16.50
N LYS A 29 -5.10 -5.70 -17.27
CA LYS A 29 -5.59 -6.53 -18.39
C LYS A 29 -4.54 -6.76 -19.49
N ARG A 30 -3.59 -5.84 -19.65
CA ARG A 30 -2.48 -5.96 -20.60
C ARG A 30 -1.24 -6.65 -20.03
N GLY A 31 -1.25 -7.01 -18.73
CA GLY A 31 -0.16 -7.68 -18.04
C GLY A 31 1.03 -6.79 -17.68
N TYR A 32 0.88 -5.46 -17.71
CA TYR A 32 1.92 -4.53 -17.27
C TYR A 32 2.06 -4.47 -15.76
N ILE A 33 0.96 -4.70 -15.04
CA ILE A 33 0.89 -4.76 -13.58
C ILE A 33 -0.02 -5.92 -13.14
N GLU A 34 0.12 -6.31 -11.89
CA GLU A 34 -0.71 -7.32 -11.24
C GLU A 34 -1.16 -6.78 -9.88
N THR A 35 -2.46 -6.84 -9.56
CA THR A 35 -3.01 -6.28 -8.33
C THR A 35 -3.92 -7.31 -7.64
N HIS A 36 -3.74 -7.47 -6.33
CA HIS A 36 -4.53 -8.38 -5.50
C HIS A 36 -4.96 -7.67 -4.20
N CYS A 37 -6.17 -7.96 -3.75
CA CYS A 37 -6.68 -7.49 -2.47
C CYS A 37 -6.99 -8.68 -1.57
N HIS A 38 -6.43 -8.69 -0.37
CA HIS A 38 -6.52 -9.80 0.59
C HIS A 38 -7.38 -9.39 1.77
N GLN A 39 -8.41 -10.21 2.06
CA GLN A 39 -9.31 -10.00 3.19
C GLN A 39 -8.68 -10.52 4.49
N ILE A 40 -8.34 -9.61 5.41
CA ILE A 40 -7.76 -9.97 6.72
C ILE A 40 -8.67 -10.92 7.49
N ARG A 41 -10.00 -10.75 7.41
CA ARG A 41 -10.99 -11.58 8.12
C ARG A 41 -10.94 -13.07 7.77
N ASP A 42 -10.43 -13.41 6.60
CA ASP A 42 -10.35 -14.81 6.17
C ASP A 42 -9.24 -15.58 6.87
N TYR A 43 -8.32 -14.88 7.54
CA TYR A 43 -7.21 -15.46 8.31
C TYR A 43 -7.47 -15.51 9.83
N THR A 44 -8.67 -15.15 10.28
CA THR A 44 -9.04 -15.25 11.69
C THR A 44 -9.28 -16.70 12.09
N LEU A 45 -8.87 -17.05 13.31
CA LEU A 45 -9.07 -18.39 13.88
C LEU A 45 -10.42 -18.54 14.59
N ASN A 46 -11.11 -17.45 14.85
CA ASN A 46 -12.40 -17.48 15.55
C ASN A 46 -13.59 -17.58 14.57
N LYS A 47 -14.68 -18.18 15.06
CA LYS A 47 -15.91 -18.37 14.25
C LYS A 47 -16.60 -17.06 13.86
N GLN A 48 -16.44 -16.02 14.65
CA GLN A 48 -17.03 -14.70 14.45
C GLN A 48 -16.24 -13.83 13.45
N LYS A 49 -15.10 -14.31 12.96
CA LYS A 49 -14.18 -13.57 12.08
C LYS A 49 -13.79 -12.19 12.65
N GLN A 50 -13.61 -12.12 13.97
CA GLN A 50 -13.20 -10.91 14.67
C GLN A 50 -11.72 -10.61 14.39
N THR A 51 -11.42 -9.36 14.12
CA THR A 51 -10.07 -8.87 13.74
C THR A 51 -9.52 -7.83 14.70
N ASP A 52 -10.29 -7.43 15.69
CA ASP A 52 -10.02 -6.33 16.60
C ASP A 52 -10.17 -6.76 18.06
N ASP A 53 -9.40 -6.15 18.95
CA ASP A 53 -9.43 -6.36 20.39
C ASP A 53 -9.14 -5.05 21.13
N TYR A 54 -9.35 -5.04 22.44
CA TYR A 54 -9.01 -3.90 23.28
C TYR A 54 -7.48 -3.68 23.35
N PRO A 55 -7.00 -2.42 23.33
CA PRO A 55 -5.58 -2.14 23.44
C PRO A 55 -5.01 -2.61 24.80
N TYR A 56 -3.80 -3.19 24.78
CA TYR A 56 -3.08 -3.53 26.00
C TYR A 56 -2.80 -2.28 26.82
N GLY A 57 -3.19 -2.29 28.11
CA GLY A 57 -2.99 -1.17 29.01
C GLY A 57 -4.19 -0.24 29.18
N GLY A 58 -5.29 -0.51 28.53
CA GLY A 58 -6.52 0.26 28.61
C GLY A 58 -6.48 1.52 27.75
N GLY A 59 -7.58 1.89 27.18
CA GLY A 59 -7.76 3.04 26.29
C GLY A 59 -9.14 2.95 25.66
N CYS A 60 -9.59 4.04 25.04
CA CYS A 60 -10.81 4.03 24.23
C CYS A 60 -10.49 3.46 22.84
N GLY A 61 -11.40 2.67 22.29
CA GLY A 61 -11.29 2.13 20.94
C GLY A 61 -10.77 0.69 20.88
N MET A 62 -10.61 0.19 19.66
CA MET A 62 -10.17 -1.16 19.34
C MET A 62 -8.89 -1.09 18.49
N VAL A 63 -8.11 -2.15 18.50
CA VAL A 63 -6.86 -2.28 17.73
C VAL A 63 -6.96 -3.55 16.89
N LEU A 64 -6.51 -3.52 15.65
CA LEU A 64 -6.34 -4.71 14.84
C LEU A 64 -5.28 -5.61 15.48
N TYR A 65 -5.67 -6.82 15.89
CA TYR A 65 -4.73 -7.70 16.54
C TYR A 65 -3.84 -8.49 15.57
N ALA A 66 -2.71 -8.95 16.07
CA ALA A 66 -1.58 -9.40 15.28
C ALA A 66 -1.85 -10.63 14.40
N GLN A 67 -2.59 -11.65 14.93
CA GLN A 67 -2.65 -12.97 14.32
C GLN A 67 -3.18 -12.95 12.88
N PRO A 68 -4.39 -12.38 12.55
CA PRO A 68 -4.92 -12.48 11.20
C PRO A 68 -4.09 -11.68 10.19
N ILE A 69 -3.49 -10.56 10.61
CA ILE A 69 -2.62 -9.77 9.72
C ILE A 69 -1.34 -10.57 9.43
N ALA A 70 -0.71 -11.13 10.46
CA ALA A 70 0.50 -11.93 10.30
C ALA A 70 0.28 -13.15 9.40
N ASP A 71 -0.84 -13.85 9.56
CA ASP A 71 -1.15 -15.03 8.75
C ASP A 71 -1.50 -14.64 7.30
N CYS A 72 -2.20 -13.52 7.10
CA CYS A 72 -2.44 -12.96 5.77
C CYS A 72 -1.10 -12.60 5.08
N LEU A 73 -0.20 -11.89 5.76
CA LEU A 73 1.11 -11.52 5.21
C LEU A 73 1.96 -12.75 4.86
N ARG A 74 1.97 -13.77 5.72
CA ARG A 74 2.66 -15.04 5.41
C ARG A 74 2.08 -15.72 4.18
N ALA A 75 0.75 -15.71 4.02
CA ALA A 75 0.10 -16.27 2.84
C ALA A 75 0.49 -15.51 1.56
N VAL A 76 0.51 -14.18 1.61
CA VAL A 76 0.98 -13.33 0.49
C VAL A 76 2.44 -13.65 0.15
N GLN A 77 3.34 -13.72 1.14
CA GLN A 77 4.74 -14.07 0.93
C GLN A 77 4.91 -15.45 0.29
N GLN A 78 4.13 -16.45 0.74
CA GLN A 78 4.14 -17.80 0.16
C GLN A 78 3.63 -17.81 -1.28
N GLU A 79 2.58 -17.07 -1.58
CA GLU A 79 2.02 -16.96 -2.93
C GLU A 79 3.00 -16.29 -3.89
N VAL A 80 3.65 -15.19 -3.47
CA VAL A 80 4.69 -14.50 -4.23
C VAL A 80 5.88 -15.42 -4.49
N ALA A 81 6.34 -16.16 -3.48
CA ALA A 81 7.43 -17.12 -3.60
C ALA A 81 7.08 -18.30 -4.55
N ALA A 82 5.84 -18.81 -4.50
CA ALA A 82 5.37 -19.87 -5.38
C ALA A 82 5.35 -19.46 -6.87
N GLN A 83 5.23 -18.15 -7.15
CA GLN A 83 5.37 -17.58 -8.50
C GLN A 83 6.84 -17.37 -8.93
N GLY A 84 7.81 -17.72 -8.08
CA GLY A 84 9.24 -17.49 -8.35
C GLY A 84 9.65 -16.02 -8.30
N ARG A 85 8.88 -15.17 -7.62
CA ARG A 85 9.17 -13.75 -7.46
C ARG A 85 10.03 -13.48 -6.22
N PRO A 86 10.78 -12.36 -6.16
CA PRO A 86 11.44 -11.90 -4.96
C PRO A 86 10.45 -11.65 -3.82
N ALA A 87 10.92 -11.66 -2.58
CA ALA A 87 10.10 -11.29 -1.43
C ALA A 87 9.47 -9.90 -1.63
N PRO A 88 8.20 -9.69 -1.22
CA PRO A 88 7.56 -8.40 -1.32
C PRO A 88 8.16 -7.40 -0.34
N HIS A 89 8.25 -6.13 -0.74
CA HIS A 89 8.51 -5.03 0.15
C HIS A 89 7.20 -4.65 0.86
N ILE A 90 7.17 -4.67 2.20
CA ILE A 90 5.95 -4.54 2.99
C ILE A 90 5.88 -3.15 3.62
N VAL A 91 4.84 -2.40 3.26
CA VAL A 91 4.60 -1.03 3.71
C VAL A 91 3.31 -0.98 4.53
N PHE A 92 3.41 -0.50 5.76
CA PHE A 92 2.25 -0.21 6.60
C PHE A 92 1.81 1.24 6.41
N LEU A 93 0.52 1.44 6.15
CA LEU A 93 -0.09 2.78 6.04
C LEU A 93 -0.52 3.22 7.44
N THR A 94 0.27 4.09 8.05
CA THR A 94 0.05 4.59 9.41
C THR A 94 0.10 6.12 9.46
N ALA A 95 -0.59 6.73 10.41
CA ALA A 95 -0.58 8.19 10.57
C ALA A 95 0.79 8.70 11.04
N GLY A 96 1.53 7.88 11.80
CA GLY A 96 2.87 8.22 12.32
C GLY A 96 4.03 7.88 11.39
N GLY A 97 3.75 7.27 10.23
CA GLY A 97 4.77 6.87 9.28
C GLY A 97 5.48 8.04 8.60
N GLN A 98 6.53 7.72 7.85
CA GLN A 98 7.26 8.71 7.05
C GLN A 98 6.33 9.34 5.99
N ARG A 99 6.41 10.67 5.84
CA ARG A 99 5.57 11.39 4.90
C ARG A 99 5.86 10.98 3.46
N TYR A 100 4.84 10.52 2.77
CA TYR A 100 4.89 10.08 1.37
C TYR A 100 5.16 11.25 0.41
N THR A 101 6.04 11.04 -0.54
CA THR A 101 6.42 12.00 -1.58
C THR A 101 6.60 11.29 -2.92
N GLU A 102 6.76 12.05 -4.01
CA GLU A 102 7.10 11.52 -5.33
C GLU A 102 8.42 10.71 -5.31
N GLU A 103 9.38 11.07 -4.47
CA GLU A 103 10.63 10.33 -4.30
C GLU A 103 10.36 8.91 -3.75
N HIS A 104 9.44 8.79 -2.78
CA HIS A 104 8.99 7.48 -2.29
C HIS A 104 8.33 6.67 -3.39
N ALA A 105 7.44 7.29 -4.21
CA ALA A 105 6.80 6.60 -5.33
C ALA A 105 7.83 6.03 -6.30
N ARG A 106 8.83 6.82 -6.68
CA ARG A 106 9.90 6.40 -7.59
C ARG A 106 10.76 5.28 -7.01
N ARG A 107 11.07 5.32 -5.73
CA ARG A 107 11.80 4.28 -5.02
C ARG A 107 10.97 2.99 -4.93
N LEU A 108 9.72 3.08 -4.51
CA LEU A 108 8.82 1.92 -4.43
C LEU A 108 8.55 1.29 -5.79
N ALA A 109 8.53 2.07 -6.85
CA ALA A 109 8.40 1.56 -8.22
C ALA A 109 9.59 0.70 -8.69
N GLN A 110 10.73 0.67 -7.97
CA GLN A 110 11.85 -0.20 -8.29
C GLN A 110 11.66 -1.65 -7.83
N TYR A 111 10.74 -1.88 -6.90
CA TYR A 111 10.43 -3.24 -6.44
C TYR A 111 9.59 -4.00 -7.47
N ASP A 112 9.77 -5.33 -7.50
CA ASP A 112 8.95 -6.22 -8.32
C ASP A 112 7.61 -6.54 -7.65
N ASN A 113 7.61 -6.55 -6.30
CA ASN A 113 6.44 -6.86 -5.50
C ASN A 113 6.36 -5.88 -4.32
N LEU A 114 5.17 -5.31 -4.11
CA LEU A 114 4.86 -4.38 -3.03
C LEU A 114 3.61 -4.87 -2.30
N THR A 115 3.68 -4.94 -0.97
CA THR A 115 2.52 -5.25 -0.14
C THR A 115 2.18 -4.03 0.71
N LEU A 116 0.95 -3.53 0.57
CA LEU A 116 0.42 -2.39 1.32
C LEU A 116 -0.55 -2.91 2.39
N VAL A 117 -0.29 -2.58 3.65
CA VAL A 117 -1.11 -3.01 4.79
C VAL A 117 -1.95 -1.84 5.28
N CYS A 118 -3.27 -2.03 5.25
CA CYS A 118 -4.24 -1.03 5.68
C CYS A 118 -4.56 -1.20 7.16
N GLY A 119 -4.28 -0.17 7.97
CA GLY A 119 -4.74 -0.09 9.34
C GLY A 119 -6.21 0.31 9.42
N HIS A 120 -6.85 -0.03 10.53
CA HIS A 120 -8.22 0.38 10.88
C HIS A 120 -8.31 0.60 12.40
N TYR A 121 -9.44 1.14 12.86
CA TYR A 121 -9.68 1.45 14.28
C TYR A 121 -8.65 2.46 14.82
N GLU A 122 -8.10 2.21 16.03
CA GLU A 122 -7.05 3.06 16.62
C GLU A 122 -5.63 2.70 16.13
N GLY A 123 -5.49 1.62 15.33
CA GLY A 123 -4.22 1.20 14.77
C GLY A 123 -4.08 -0.32 14.63
N ILE A 124 -2.85 -0.73 14.41
CA ILE A 124 -2.43 -2.13 14.27
C ILE A 124 -1.56 -2.49 15.49
N ASP A 125 -1.67 -3.73 15.97
CA ASP A 125 -0.80 -4.25 17.02
C ASP A 125 0.69 -4.12 16.60
N GLU A 126 1.46 -3.38 17.38
CA GLU A 126 2.86 -3.03 17.11
C GLU A 126 3.73 -4.25 16.80
N ARG A 127 3.45 -5.40 17.44
CA ARG A 127 4.19 -6.64 17.21
C ARG A 127 4.16 -7.12 15.76
N VAL A 128 3.12 -6.79 15.00
CA VAL A 128 3.02 -7.11 13.58
C VAL A 128 3.84 -6.14 12.76
N ILE A 129 3.81 -4.86 13.11
CA ILE A 129 4.62 -3.84 12.46
C ILE A 129 6.10 -4.19 12.64
N ASP A 130 6.54 -4.41 13.88
CA ASP A 130 7.92 -4.80 14.22
C ASP A 130 8.41 -6.06 13.49
N ALA A 131 7.50 -7.03 13.27
CA ALA A 131 7.85 -8.32 12.68
C ALA A 131 7.86 -8.32 11.15
N PHE A 132 7.09 -7.45 10.49
CA PHE A 132 6.84 -7.55 9.05
C PHE A 132 7.10 -6.26 8.28
N ALA A 133 7.05 -5.08 8.90
CA ALA A 133 7.19 -3.84 8.18
C ALA A 133 8.63 -3.61 7.71
N ASP A 134 8.79 -3.35 6.41
CA ASP A 134 10.03 -2.77 5.88
C ASP A 134 10.01 -1.25 6.08
N GLU A 135 8.83 -0.64 6.03
CA GLU A 135 8.63 0.78 6.33
C GLU A 135 7.18 1.11 6.69
N GLU A 136 7.01 2.25 7.37
CA GLU A 136 5.71 2.88 7.63
C GLU A 136 5.57 4.18 6.87
N ILE A 137 4.43 4.38 6.19
CA ILE A 137 4.16 5.56 5.35
C ILE A 137 2.88 6.24 5.79
N SER A 138 2.94 7.58 5.90
CA SER A 138 1.79 8.48 6.04
C SER A 138 1.60 9.29 4.76
N ILE A 139 0.37 9.41 4.26
CA ILE A 139 0.08 10.22 3.06
C ILE A 139 -0.17 11.70 3.37
N GLY A 140 -0.12 12.11 4.64
CA GLY A 140 -0.28 13.51 5.05
C GLY A 140 -0.65 13.68 6.51
N ASP A 141 -0.63 14.92 6.98
CA ASP A 141 -0.90 15.31 8.37
C ASP A 141 -2.41 15.40 8.65
N TYR A 142 -3.11 14.29 8.47
CA TYR A 142 -4.54 14.14 8.74
C TYR A 142 -4.90 12.68 9.02
N ILE A 143 -6.01 12.43 9.66
CA ILE A 143 -6.47 11.10 10.02
C ILE A 143 -7.59 10.67 9.07
N LEU A 144 -7.50 9.43 8.58
CA LEU A 144 -8.52 8.74 7.79
C LEU A 144 -9.21 7.68 8.65
N THR A 145 -10.35 7.20 8.20
CA THR A 145 -11.09 6.11 8.86
C THR A 145 -10.42 4.74 8.71
N GLY A 146 -9.50 4.61 7.74
CA GLY A 146 -8.75 3.39 7.46
C GLY A 146 -7.65 3.63 6.44
N GLY A 147 -6.80 2.63 6.23
CA GLY A 147 -5.64 2.70 5.34
C GLY A 147 -5.97 2.51 3.85
N GLU A 148 -7.21 2.17 3.48
CA GLU A 148 -7.58 1.82 2.10
C GLU A 148 -7.34 2.97 1.11
N LEU A 149 -7.77 4.19 1.46
CA LEU A 149 -7.53 5.36 0.60
C LEU A 149 -6.04 5.68 0.51
N ALA A 150 -5.31 5.55 1.62
CA ALA A 150 -3.86 5.75 1.63
C ALA A 150 -3.15 4.73 0.73
N SER A 151 -3.53 3.45 0.83
CA SER A 151 -2.95 2.39 -0.01
C SER A 151 -3.24 2.60 -1.49
N LEU A 152 -4.44 3.08 -1.83
CA LEU A 152 -4.81 3.40 -3.22
C LEU A 152 -4.01 4.60 -3.77
N VAL A 153 -3.76 5.63 -2.96
CA VAL A 153 -2.90 6.77 -3.35
C VAL A 153 -1.48 6.28 -3.63
N VAL A 154 -0.91 5.45 -2.76
CA VAL A 154 0.42 4.87 -2.95
C VAL A 154 0.43 3.94 -4.17
N ALA A 155 -0.53 3.03 -4.30
CA ALA A 155 -0.61 2.10 -5.42
C ALA A 155 -0.71 2.83 -6.77
N ASP A 156 -1.60 3.83 -6.90
CA ASP A 156 -1.76 4.60 -8.13
C ASP A 156 -0.48 5.33 -8.51
N SER A 157 0.11 6.07 -7.57
CA SER A 157 1.32 6.86 -7.81
C SER A 157 2.56 6.01 -8.13
N VAL A 158 2.65 4.78 -7.58
CA VAL A 158 3.71 3.82 -7.87
C VAL A 158 3.48 3.12 -9.22
N LEU A 159 2.28 2.57 -9.43
CA LEU A 159 1.96 1.76 -10.60
C LEU A 159 1.98 2.58 -11.89
N ARG A 160 1.57 3.85 -11.86
CA ARG A 160 1.63 4.74 -13.02
C ARG A 160 3.04 4.98 -13.55
N LEU A 161 4.07 4.79 -12.72
CA LEU A 161 5.48 4.91 -13.11
C LEU A 161 6.01 3.67 -13.83
N LYS A 162 5.25 2.58 -13.89
CA LYS A 162 5.69 1.36 -14.57
C LYS A 162 5.54 1.48 -16.09
N PRO A 163 6.49 0.96 -16.87
CA PRO A 163 6.43 0.98 -18.33
C PRO A 163 5.13 0.38 -18.86
N GLY A 164 4.48 1.07 -19.79
CA GLY A 164 3.24 0.63 -20.45
C GLY A 164 1.95 0.95 -19.72
N VAL A 165 1.99 1.43 -18.48
CA VAL A 165 0.80 1.85 -17.72
C VAL A 165 0.23 3.14 -18.29
N LEU A 166 1.06 4.16 -18.47
CA LEU A 166 0.71 5.39 -19.18
C LEU A 166 1.08 5.28 -20.67
N ALA A 167 0.32 5.94 -21.53
CA ALA A 167 0.49 5.88 -22.99
C ALA A 167 1.79 6.52 -23.47
N GLU A 168 2.26 7.57 -22.80
CA GLU A 168 3.51 8.28 -23.11
C GLU A 168 4.44 8.28 -21.90
N GLN A 169 5.63 7.69 -22.04
CA GLN A 169 6.65 7.69 -20.99
C GLN A 169 7.14 9.12 -20.65
N LYS A 170 7.11 10.03 -21.60
CA LYS A 170 7.47 11.44 -21.37
C LYS A 170 6.49 12.19 -20.46
N GLY A 171 5.26 11.68 -20.27
CA GLY A 171 4.23 12.36 -19.50
C GLY A 171 4.54 12.49 -18.00
N TYR A 172 5.40 11.64 -17.42
CA TYR A 172 5.77 11.72 -16.00
C TYR A 172 7.19 12.30 -15.76
N GLU A 173 8.01 12.43 -16.80
CA GLU A 173 9.34 13.06 -16.72
C GLU A 173 9.26 14.59 -16.71
N GLU A 174 8.20 15.16 -17.30
CA GLU A 174 7.96 16.60 -17.41
C GLU A 174 6.78 17.11 -16.54
N GLU A 175 6.32 16.32 -15.57
CA GLU A 175 5.16 16.71 -14.77
C GLU A 175 5.42 17.90 -13.85
N SER A 176 4.35 18.67 -13.61
CA SER A 176 4.29 19.95 -12.90
C SER A 176 5.04 19.98 -11.56
N TYR A 177 5.19 18.82 -10.89
CA TYR A 177 5.93 18.73 -9.63
C TYR A 177 7.44 18.87 -9.81
N LEU A 178 8.00 18.35 -10.91
CA LEU A 178 9.42 18.51 -11.26
C LEU A 178 9.71 19.92 -11.78
N SER A 179 8.77 20.52 -12.52
CA SER A 179 8.90 21.91 -12.97
C SER A 179 8.81 22.92 -11.83
N LEU A 180 8.05 22.64 -10.75
CA LEU A 180 7.95 23.50 -9.57
C LEU A 180 9.25 23.51 -8.73
N ILE A 181 10.00 22.40 -8.71
CA ILE A 181 11.31 22.34 -8.05
C ILE A 181 12.33 23.25 -8.77
N HIS A 182 12.23 23.39 -10.08
CA HIS A 182 13.11 24.29 -10.88
C HIS A 182 12.68 25.77 -10.87
N ILE A 183 11.43 26.09 -10.49
CA ILE A 183 10.92 27.47 -10.45
C ILE A 183 11.21 28.16 -9.08
N SER A 184 11.61 27.40 -8.05
CA SER A 184 11.80 27.95 -6.70
C SER A 184 13.20 28.52 -6.41
N GLU A 185 14.10 28.63 -7.37
CA GLU A 185 15.31 29.46 -7.19
C GLU A 185 15.00 30.93 -7.60
N PRO A 186 14.88 31.86 -6.63
CA PRO A 186 14.79 33.27 -6.98
C PRO A 186 16.15 33.69 -7.55
N THR A 187 16.19 34.03 -8.83
CA THR A 187 17.31 34.79 -9.41
C THR A 187 17.45 36.08 -8.64
N ARG A 188 18.43 36.15 -7.74
CA ARG A 188 18.88 37.39 -7.15
C ARG A 188 19.65 38.16 -8.25
N HIS A 189 19.03 39.24 -8.72
CA HIS A 189 19.73 40.34 -9.36
C HIS A 189 20.21 41.33 -8.34
#